data_fc23dd375a4bc24a9fc5bfabb802b463
#
_entry.id   fc23dd375a4bc24a9fc5bfabb802b463
#
_cell.length_a   1.000
_cell.length_b   1.000
_cell.length_c   1.000
_cell.angle_alpha   90.00
_cell.angle_beta   90.00
_cell.angle_gamma   90.00
#
_symmetry.space_group_name_H-M   'P 1'
#
loop_
_entity.id
_entity.type
_entity.pdbx_description
1 polymer ?
#
loop_
_entity_poly.entity_id
_entity_poly.type
_entity_poly.pdbx_seq_one_letter_code
_entity_poly.pdbx_strand_id
1 'polypeptide(L)'
;MTPVAPPGCDPGCVAVSAGTMVDAAWAGNLAGYNTIAAGFLESLRSLSVFDRLFADGAIRRIPLRTRLAVSTVATVGHEVGEGANIPVNSMAFAASGLDSRKVQALIAVTNEVLDGTTSAGAALLSTELRSGVASATDAAFLGSLLANAPTIDGSASPLADLGNLLDVVNTKGAGKPYLVVAPRTANRLTTKATTGGEQAFPGMTPNGGEIAGVPVLVSDQAPAPDSSGHGAVLIDGSAIVGDSDTVAVDASENAALQLASNPASGAQQLVSMFATNSTALLATRWFGFELIRSTGVAVLSGAHW
;
A
#
# COMPACT_ATOMS: atom_id res chain seq x y z
N MET A 1 -19.82 -22.83 -17.81
CA MET A 1 -18.86 -22.58 -18.91
C MET A 1 -17.69 -21.86 -18.31
N THR A 2 -16.51 -22.47 -18.30
CA THR A 2 -15.28 -21.77 -17.92
C THR A 2 -14.99 -20.71 -18.98
N PRO A 3 -14.77 -19.45 -18.62
CA PRO A 3 -14.43 -18.42 -19.59
C PRO A 3 -13.09 -18.78 -20.24
N VAL A 4 -13.11 -18.87 -21.55
CA VAL A 4 -11.89 -19.11 -22.34
C VAL A 4 -11.13 -17.80 -22.42
N ALA A 5 -9.86 -17.82 -22.06
CA ALA A 5 -8.99 -16.66 -22.16
C ALA A 5 -8.91 -16.17 -23.62
N PRO A 6 -8.94 -14.85 -23.88
CA PRO A 6 -8.79 -14.32 -25.22
C PRO A 6 -7.40 -14.64 -25.78
N PRO A 7 -7.26 -14.82 -27.10
CA PRO A 7 -5.97 -15.14 -27.72
C PRO A 7 -4.94 -14.05 -27.44
N GLY A 8 -3.75 -14.44 -27.00
CA GLY A 8 -2.63 -13.53 -26.74
C GLY A 8 -2.45 -13.07 -25.30
N CYS A 9 -3.21 -13.62 -24.35
CA CYS A 9 -2.96 -13.39 -22.93
C CYS A 9 -1.86 -14.33 -22.38
N ASP A 10 -1.12 -13.85 -21.38
CA ASP A 10 -0.17 -14.66 -20.64
C ASP A 10 -0.86 -15.77 -19.81
N PRO A 11 -0.15 -16.85 -19.41
CA PRO A 11 -0.71 -17.89 -18.56
C PRO A 11 -1.26 -17.30 -17.24
N GLY A 12 -2.55 -17.54 -16.98
CA GLY A 12 -3.26 -16.98 -15.81
C GLY A 12 -4.18 -15.80 -16.14
N CYS A 13 -4.19 -15.32 -17.38
CA CYS A 13 -5.14 -14.31 -17.82
C CYS A 13 -6.55 -14.90 -17.95
N VAL A 14 -7.53 -14.22 -17.38
CA VAL A 14 -8.94 -14.57 -17.45
C VAL A 14 -9.66 -13.52 -18.31
N ALA A 15 -10.53 -13.98 -19.20
CA ALA A 15 -11.42 -13.07 -19.94
C ALA A 15 -12.33 -12.32 -18.96
N VAL A 16 -12.35 -10.99 -19.06
CA VAL A 16 -13.21 -10.12 -18.26
C VAL A 16 -14.26 -9.53 -19.20
N SER A 17 -15.53 -9.62 -18.83
CA SER A 17 -16.61 -8.95 -19.54
C SER A 17 -16.92 -7.60 -18.92
N ALA A 18 -17.47 -6.68 -19.71
CA ALA A 18 -18.12 -5.50 -19.15
C ALA A 18 -19.28 -5.95 -18.23
N GLY A 19 -19.43 -5.28 -17.08
CA GLY A 19 -20.51 -5.59 -16.14
C GLY A 19 -21.87 -5.36 -16.79
N THR A 20 -22.70 -6.39 -16.90
CA THR A 20 -24.05 -6.34 -17.49
C THR A 20 -25.12 -6.61 -16.46
N MET A 21 -26.35 -6.18 -16.72
CA MET A 21 -27.51 -6.44 -15.84
C MET A 21 -27.84 -7.93 -15.71
N VAL A 22 -27.41 -8.77 -16.66
CA VAL A 22 -27.68 -10.21 -16.70
C VAL A 22 -26.57 -11.02 -15.99
N ASP A 23 -25.44 -10.38 -15.67
CA ASP A 23 -24.31 -11.04 -15.00
C ASP A 23 -24.52 -11.03 -13.49
N ALA A 24 -25.14 -12.09 -12.97
CA ALA A 24 -25.41 -12.25 -11.54
C ALA A 24 -24.14 -12.29 -10.65
N ALA A 25 -22.97 -12.60 -11.23
CA ALA A 25 -21.71 -12.66 -10.49
C ALA A 25 -20.99 -11.31 -10.43
N TRP A 26 -21.34 -10.37 -11.29
CA TRP A 26 -20.66 -9.07 -11.41
C TRP A 26 -21.65 -7.92 -11.24
N ALA A 27 -22.14 -7.33 -12.33
CA ALA A 27 -22.90 -6.09 -12.29
C ALA A 27 -24.43 -6.30 -12.19
N GLY A 28 -24.94 -7.50 -12.51
CA GLY A 28 -26.37 -7.80 -12.43
C GLY A 28 -26.93 -7.62 -11.01
N ASN A 29 -26.15 -7.94 -9.99
CA ASN A 29 -26.53 -7.71 -8.59
C ASN A 29 -26.62 -6.24 -8.22
N LEU A 30 -25.89 -5.36 -8.93
CA LEU A 30 -25.92 -3.93 -8.70
C LEU A 30 -27.22 -3.29 -9.21
N ALA A 31 -27.77 -3.80 -10.33
CA ALA A 31 -28.98 -3.29 -10.98
C ALA A 31 -30.28 -3.90 -10.42
N GLY A 32 -30.23 -5.13 -9.89
CA GLY A 32 -31.41 -5.88 -9.44
C GLY A 32 -32.09 -5.37 -8.16
N TYR A 33 -31.42 -4.51 -7.39
CA TYR A 33 -31.93 -3.99 -6.12
C TYR A 33 -32.40 -2.54 -6.26
N ASN A 34 -33.59 -2.37 -6.80
CA ASN A 34 -34.23 -1.07 -6.98
C ASN A 34 -34.86 -0.51 -5.70
N THR A 35 -34.62 -1.08 -4.57
CA THR A 35 -35.23 -0.67 -3.31
C THR A 35 -34.19 -0.41 -2.23
N ILE A 36 -34.09 0.87 -1.86
CA ILE A 36 -33.90 1.31 -0.50
C ILE A 36 -32.53 1.00 0.08
N ALA A 37 -31.76 2.03 0.40
CA ALA A 37 -30.81 2.05 1.52
C ALA A 37 -30.21 0.67 1.90
N ALA A 38 -30.21 -0.26 0.97
CA ALA A 38 -29.39 -1.44 1.07
C ALA A 38 -27.98 -0.91 1.14
N GLY A 39 -27.37 -0.97 2.29
CA GLY A 39 -25.97 -0.66 2.44
C GLY A 39 -25.22 -1.46 1.39
N PHE A 40 -24.78 -0.81 0.33
CA PHE A 40 -23.73 -1.35 -0.49
C PHE A 40 -22.56 -1.55 0.47
N LEU A 41 -22.27 -2.79 0.77
CA LEU A 41 -21.12 -3.14 1.60
C LEU A 41 -19.88 -2.91 0.75
N GLU A 42 -19.15 -1.89 1.08
CA GLU A 42 -17.81 -1.67 0.52
C GLU A 42 -16.94 -2.88 0.79
N SER A 43 -16.03 -3.20 -0.12
CA SER A 43 -15.06 -4.25 0.14
C SER A 43 -14.24 -3.89 1.39
N LEU A 44 -14.12 -4.82 2.32
CA LEU A 44 -13.32 -4.65 3.53
C LEU A 44 -11.84 -4.69 3.15
N ARG A 45 -11.29 -3.51 2.90
CA ARG A 45 -9.85 -3.33 2.64
C ARG A 45 -9.20 -2.61 3.80
N SER A 46 -7.95 -2.94 4.05
CA SER A 46 -7.14 -2.21 5.02
C SER A 46 -6.95 -0.76 4.58
N LEU A 47 -6.84 0.14 5.53
CA LEU A 47 -6.44 1.52 5.23
C LEU A 47 -5.04 1.53 4.63
N SER A 48 -4.83 2.40 3.64
CA SER A 48 -3.51 2.54 3.01
C SER A 48 -2.45 2.94 4.03
N VAL A 49 -1.38 2.14 4.12
CA VAL A 49 -0.20 2.43 4.95
C VAL A 49 0.48 3.70 4.48
N PHE A 50 0.65 3.83 3.16
CA PHE A 50 1.28 5.00 2.55
C PHE A 50 0.52 6.29 2.90
N ASP A 51 -0.81 6.29 2.75
CA ASP A 51 -1.63 7.46 3.07
C ASP A 51 -1.63 7.77 4.56
N ARG A 52 -1.60 6.74 5.41
CA ARG A 52 -1.54 6.91 6.86
C ARG A 52 -0.23 7.56 7.30
N LEU A 53 0.90 7.10 6.78
CA LEU A 53 2.21 7.70 7.07
C LEU A 53 2.29 9.17 6.63
N PHE A 54 1.60 9.53 5.52
CA PHE A 54 1.48 10.92 5.09
C PHE A 54 0.57 11.74 6.01
N ALA A 55 -0.58 11.21 6.39
CA ALA A 55 -1.53 11.89 7.29
C ALA A 55 -0.92 12.17 8.67
N ASP A 56 -0.16 11.22 9.19
CA ASP A 56 0.54 11.36 10.49
C ASP A 56 1.81 12.26 10.38
N GLY A 57 2.11 12.78 9.18
CA GLY A 57 3.30 13.61 8.95
C GLY A 57 4.62 12.87 9.26
N ALA A 58 4.63 11.55 9.10
CA ALA A 58 5.81 10.72 9.27
C ALA A 58 6.76 10.88 8.07
N ILE A 59 6.21 10.86 6.86
CA ILE A 59 6.95 11.03 5.60
C ILE A 59 7.11 12.52 5.30
N ARG A 60 8.33 12.93 4.93
CA ARG A 60 8.61 14.29 4.52
C ARG A 60 8.12 14.52 3.08
N ARG A 61 7.22 15.48 2.88
CA ARG A 61 6.73 15.87 1.57
C ARG A 61 7.76 16.63 0.76
N ILE A 62 8.02 16.16 -0.45
CA ILE A 62 8.88 16.81 -1.45
C ILE A 62 8.23 16.60 -2.82
N PRO A 63 8.05 17.65 -3.64
CA PRO A 63 7.40 17.53 -4.93
C PRO A 63 8.04 16.45 -5.81
N LEU A 64 7.21 15.72 -6.58
CA LEU A 64 7.65 14.72 -7.54
C LEU A 64 8.62 15.32 -8.57
N ARG A 65 9.51 14.49 -9.11
CA ARG A 65 10.56 14.87 -10.09
C ARG A 65 11.59 15.85 -9.55
N THR A 66 11.75 15.93 -8.23
CA THR A 66 12.79 16.76 -7.59
C THR A 66 14.07 15.93 -7.41
N ARG A 67 15.21 16.54 -7.67
CA ARG A 67 16.52 15.95 -7.32
C ARG A 67 16.81 16.21 -5.85
N LEU A 68 17.18 15.17 -5.15
CA LEU A 68 17.50 15.21 -3.73
C LEU A 68 19.02 15.12 -3.56
N ALA A 69 19.57 16.00 -2.73
CA ALA A 69 20.93 15.84 -2.21
C ALA A 69 20.83 15.32 -0.79
N VAL A 70 21.24 14.08 -0.58
CA VAL A 70 21.21 13.40 0.72
C VAL A 70 22.62 13.40 1.30
N SER A 71 22.77 13.92 2.53
CA SER A 71 24.06 13.85 3.21
C SER A 71 24.34 12.39 3.63
N THR A 72 25.44 11.83 3.14
CA THR A 72 25.90 10.49 3.47
C THR A 72 26.87 10.48 4.66
N VAL A 73 27.49 11.60 4.97
CA VAL A 73 28.40 11.77 6.09
C VAL A 73 27.89 12.89 7.00
N ALA A 74 27.62 12.53 8.26
CA ALA A 74 27.22 13.51 9.26
C ALA A 74 28.42 14.38 9.69
N THR A 75 28.17 15.68 9.82
CA THR A 75 29.15 16.60 10.41
C THR A 75 29.21 16.36 11.93
N VAL A 76 30.43 16.25 12.45
CA VAL A 76 30.69 16.05 13.89
C VAL A 76 31.14 17.38 14.49
N GLY A 77 30.53 17.79 15.59
CA GLY A 77 31.00 18.92 16.39
C GLY A 77 32.14 18.47 17.31
N HIS A 78 33.10 19.36 17.54
CA HIS A 78 34.22 19.10 18.45
C HIS A 78 34.25 20.16 19.56
N GLU A 79 34.50 19.72 20.78
CA GLU A 79 34.85 20.62 21.87
C GLU A 79 36.32 21.03 21.67
N VAL A 80 36.58 22.33 21.63
CA VAL A 80 37.93 22.87 21.36
C VAL A 80 38.31 23.80 22.48
N GLY A 81 39.47 23.52 23.10
CA GLY A 81 40.07 24.34 24.14
C GLY A 81 40.56 25.70 23.61
N GLU A 82 40.79 26.64 24.52
CA GLU A 82 41.31 27.98 24.16
C GLU A 82 42.67 27.88 23.46
N GLY A 83 42.77 28.52 22.29
CA GLY A 83 43.99 28.50 21.48
C GLY A 83 44.24 27.22 20.67
N ALA A 84 43.36 26.21 20.73
CA ALA A 84 43.51 24.99 19.93
C ALA A 84 42.91 25.14 18.53
N ASN A 85 43.48 24.38 17.59
CA ASN A 85 42.94 24.36 16.21
C ASN A 85 41.62 23.63 16.12
N ILE A 86 40.67 24.21 15.36
CA ILE A 86 39.37 23.61 15.10
C ILE A 86 39.52 22.52 14.01
N PRO A 87 39.09 21.26 14.28
CA PRO A 87 39.08 20.21 13.26
C PRO A 87 38.12 20.56 12.11
N VAL A 88 38.56 20.35 10.87
CA VAL A 88 37.72 20.56 9.69
C VAL A 88 37.06 19.25 9.29
N ASN A 89 35.72 19.27 9.15
CA ASN A 89 34.95 18.13 8.68
C ASN A 89 34.65 18.25 7.19
N SER A 90 34.65 17.11 6.49
CA SER A 90 34.14 17.02 5.12
C SER A 90 32.71 16.52 5.14
N MET A 91 31.90 17.04 4.24
CA MET A 91 30.54 16.53 3.98
C MET A 91 30.53 15.81 2.63
N ALA A 92 29.83 14.69 2.58
CA ALA A 92 29.57 14.00 1.31
C ALA A 92 28.06 13.98 1.04
N PHE A 93 27.69 14.14 -0.21
CA PHE A 93 26.30 14.12 -0.66
C PHE A 93 26.12 13.06 -1.73
N ALA A 94 25.06 12.27 -1.63
CA ALA A 94 24.57 11.44 -2.70
C ALA A 94 23.40 12.18 -3.39
N ALA A 95 23.30 12.08 -4.70
CA ALA A 95 22.15 12.55 -5.45
C ALA A 95 21.17 11.41 -5.64
N SER A 96 19.92 11.61 -5.26
CA SER A 96 18.79 10.72 -5.55
C SER A 96 17.70 11.49 -6.29
N GLY A 97 16.85 10.81 -7.04
CA GLY A 97 15.72 11.40 -7.75
C GLY A 97 14.41 10.84 -7.19
N LEU A 98 13.46 11.73 -6.91
CA LEU A 98 12.11 11.31 -6.58
C LEU A 98 11.34 11.05 -7.87
N ASP A 99 11.39 9.80 -8.35
CA ASP A 99 10.73 9.39 -9.56
C ASP A 99 9.22 9.27 -9.37
N SER A 100 8.48 9.71 -10.39
CA SER A 100 7.02 9.60 -10.42
C SER A 100 6.60 8.21 -10.90
N ARG A 101 5.83 7.51 -10.09
CA ARG A 101 5.20 6.22 -10.41
C ARG A 101 3.71 6.42 -10.62
N LYS A 102 3.09 5.57 -11.41
CA LYS A 102 1.67 5.62 -11.72
C LYS A 102 1.00 4.30 -11.37
N VAL A 103 -0.11 4.38 -10.63
CA VAL A 103 -0.99 3.25 -10.35
C VAL A 103 -2.36 3.55 -10.94
N GLN A 104 -2.96 2.56 -11.57
CA GLN A 104 -4.25 2.69 -12.23
C GLN A 104 -5.13 1.47 -11.96
N ALA A 105 -6.43 1.69 -11.87
CA ALA A 105 -7.45 0.66 -11.88
C ALA A 105 -8.50 1.02 -12.94
N LEU A 106 -8.93 0.02 -13.71
CA LEU A 106 -9.86 0.20 -14.82
C LEU A 106 -10.97 -0.83 -14.70
N ILE A 107 -12.21 -0.38 -14.84
CA ILE A 107 -13.39 -1.25 -15.01
C ILE A 107 -14.21 -0.79 -16.21
N ALA A 108 -14.92 -1.72 -16.84
CA ALA A 108 -15.90 -1.43 -17.88
C ALA A 108 -17.29 -1.89 -17.41
N VAL A 109 -18.29 -1.03 -17.54
CA VAL A 109 -19.67 -1.28 -17.12
C VAL A 109 -20.59 -0.87 -18.26
N THR A 110 -21.65 -1.65 -18.52
CA THR A 110 -22.65 -1.27 -19.55
C THR A 110 -23.49 -0.08 -19.09
N ASN A 111 -23.94 0.74 -20.03
CA ASN A 111 -24.74 1.93 -19.71
C ASN A 111 -26.09 1.55 -19.11
N GLU A 112 -26.64 0.37 -19.46
CA GLU A 112 -27.86 -0.15 -18.85
C GLU A 112 -27.70 -0.34 -17.32
N VAL A 113 -26.52 -0.79 -16.87
CA VAL A 113 -26.22 -0.90 -15.43
C VAL A 113 -26.07 0.46 -14.80
N LEU A 114 -25.38 1.40 -15.46
CA LEU A 114 -25.21 2.75 -14.94
C LEU A 114 -26.53 3.50 -14.83
N ASP A 115 -27.37 3.41 -15.86
CA ASP A 115 -28.70 4.06 -15.89
C ASP A 115 -29.68 3.39 -14.92
N GLY A 116 -29.61 2.06 -14.77
CA GLY A 116 -30.42 1.30 -13.82
C GLY A 116 -29.95 1.41 -12.37
N THR A 117 -28.78 1.96 -12.14
CA THR A 117 -28.16 2.06 -10.82
C THR A 117 -28.43 3.44 -10.22
N THR A 118 -28.74 3.48 -8.92
CA THR A 118 -28.91 4.74 -8.19
C THR A 118 -27.55 5.45 -8.00
N SER A 119 -27.60 6.73 -7.59
CA SER A 119 -26.40 7.50 -7.24
C SER A 119 -25.49 6.78 -6.20
N ALA A 120 -26.08 5.93 -5.36
CA ALA A 120 -25.36 5.12 -4.39
C ALA A 120 -24.48 4.05 -5.07
N GLY A 121 -24.95 3.40 -6.13
CA GLY A 121 -24.16 2.42 -6.88
C GLY A 121 -23.01 3.04 -7.64
N ALA A 122 -23.20 4.22 -8.24
CA ALA A 122 -22.11 4.95 -8.88
C ALA A 122 -21.03 5.39 -7.86
N ALA A 123 -21.47 5.82 -6.67
CA ALA A 123 -20.54 6.13 -5.57
C ALA A 123 -19.75 4.90 -5.12
N LEU A 124 -20.40 3.72 -5.01
CA LEU A 124 -19.73 2.46 -4.68
C LEU A 124 -18.64 2.12 -5.69
N LEU A 125 -18.93 2.15 -6.98
CA LEU A 125 -17.93 1.86 -8.03
C LEU A 125 -16.71 2.80 -7.93
N SER A 126 -16.97 4.09 -7.69
CA SER A 126 -15.90 5.08 -7.47
C SER A 126 -15.07 4.78 -6.23
N THR A 127 -15.71 4.40 -5.12
CA THR A 127 -15.04 4.05 -3.86
C THR A 127 -14.19 2.79 -4.01
N GLU A 128 -14.73 1.74 -4.66
CA GLU A 128 -14.00 0.51 -4.93
C GLU A 128 -12.78 0.71 -5.83
N LEU A 129 -12.91 1.53 -6.88
CA LEU A 129 -11.79 1.91 -7.74
C LEU A 129 -10.69 2.65 -6.95
N ARG A 130 -11.08 3.62 -6.12
CA ARG A 130 -10.13 4.36 -5.26
C ARG A 130 -9.42 3.43 -4.28
N SER A 131 -10.17 2.54 -3.65
CA SER A 131 -9.65 1.53 -2.73
C SER A 131 -8.68 0.57 -3.45
N GLY A 132 -9.01 0.14 -4.67
CA GLY A 132 -8.12 -0.67 -5.51
C GLY A 132 -6.79 0.03 -5.82
N VAL A 133 -6.84 1.31 -6.18
CA VAL A 133 -5.63 2.12 -6.42
C VAL A 133 -4.83 2.31 -5.13
N ALA A 134 -5.48 2.51 -3.98
CA ALA A 134 -4.80 2.63 -2.69
C ALA A 134 -4.04 1.35 -2.31
N SER A 135 -4.71 0.19 -2.44
CA SER A 135 -4.09 -1.13 -2.20
C SER A 135 -2.90 -1.39 -3.14
N ALA A 136 -3.04 -1.07 -4.43
CA ALA A 136 -1.95 -1.21 -5.39
C ALA A 136 -0.78 -0.22 -5.13
N THR A 137 -1.09 0.97 -4.58
CA THR A 137 -0.06 1.92 -4.11
C THR A 137 0.74 1.32 -2.95
N ASP A 138 0.06 0.72 -1.97
CA ASP A 138 0.70 0.05 -0.84
C ASP A 138 1.54 -1.16 -1.27
N ALA A 139 1.05 -1.95 -2.22
CA ALA A 139 1.82 -3.06 -2.79
C ALA A 139 3.12 -2.58 -3.44
N ALA A 140 3.05 -1.51 -4.23
CA ALA A 140 4.23 -0.93 -4.87
C ALA A 140 5.19 -0.28 -3.85
N PHE A 141 4.64 0.37 -2.83
CA PHE A 141 5.40 1.00 -1.75
C PHE A 141 6.13 -0.04 -0.90
N LEU A 142 5.40 -0.97 -0.30
CA LEU A 142 5.99 -2.02 0.54
C LEU A 142 6.92 -2.93 -0.27
N GLY A 143 6.52 -3.36 -1.46
CA GLY A 143 7.35 -4.20 -2.31
C GLY A 143 8.72 -3.58 -2.64
N SER A 144 8.78 -2.26 -2.88
CA SER A 144 10.03 -1.56 -3.13
C SER A 144 10.88 -1.40 -1.86
N LEU A 145 10.25 -1.14 -0.71
CA LEU A 145 10.96 -1.01 0.58
C LEU A 145 11.55 -2.36 1.02
N LEU A 146 10.78 -3.43 0.85
CA LEU A 146 11.17 -4.78 1.27
C LEU A 146 12.32 -5.36 0.44
N ALA A 147 12.44 -4.97 -0.83
CA ALA A 147 13.43 -5.54 -1.75
C ALA A 147 14.88 -5.44 -1.27
N ASN A 148 15.21 -4.39 -0.49
CA ASN A 148 16.57 -4.14 0.00
C ASN A 148 16.63 -3.98 1.53
N ALA A 149 15.56 -4.31 2.26
CA ALA A 149 15.51 -4.18 3.70
C ALA A 149 16.26 -5.33 4.39
N PRO A 150 17.02 -5.06 5.48
CA PRO A 150 17.60 -6.12 6.30
C PRO A 150 16.50 -6.97 6.92
N THR A 151 16.68 -8.28 6.87
CA THR A 151 15.76 -9.25 7.46
C THR A 151 16.31 -9.73 8.79
N ILE A 152 15.45 -9.79 9.80
CA ILE A 152 15.73 -10.28 11.15
C ILE A 152 14.89 -11.52 11.38
N ASP A 153 15.50 -12.56 11.92
CA ASP A 153 14.78 -13.78 12.29
C ASP A 153 13.93 -13.53 13.55
N GLY A 154 12.67 -13.91 13.45
CA GLY A 154 11.71 -13.76 14.53
C GLY A 154 11.89 -14.78 15.65
N SER A 155 11.43 -14.42 16.84
CA SER A 155 11.45 -15.26 18.03
C SER A 155 10.02 -15.64 18.47
N ALA A 156 9.88 -16.16 19.68
CA ALA A 156 8.60 -16.42 20.33
C ALA A 156 8.07 -15.21 21.13
N SER A 157 8.83 -14.10 21.20
CA SER A 157 8.51 -12.92 21.98
C SER A 157 8.35 -11.68 21.10
N PRO A 158 7.12 -11.13 20.92
CA PRO A 158 6.89 -9.95 20.12
C PRO A 158 7.69 -8.72 20.59
N LEU A 159 7.89 -8.57 21.89
CA LEU A 159 8.64 -7.44 22.45
C LEU A 159 10.14 -7.54 22.17
N ALA A 160 10.71 -8.75 22.23
CA ALA A 160 12.11 -8.97 21.87
C ALA A 160 12.33 -8.69 20.38
N ASP A 161 11.41 -9.18 19.52
CA ASP A 161 11.48 -8.96 18.08
C ASP A 161 11.33 -7.48 17.73
N LEU A 162 10.41 -6.76 18.40
CA LEU A 162 10.28 -5.31 18.24
C LEU A 162 11.55 -4.58 18.69
N GLY A 163 12.19 -5.02 19.79
CA GLY A 163 13.46 -4.48 20.26
C GLY A 163 14.55 -4.63 19.20
N ASN A 164 14.72 -5.84 18.65
CA ASN A 164 15.68 -6.11 17.59
C ASN A 164 15.43 -5.27 16.32
N LEU A 165 14.18 -5.07 15.94
CA LEU A 165 13.82 -4.20 14.82
C LEU A 165 14.17 -2.73 15.10
N LEU A 166 13.89 -2.24 16.30
CA LEU A 166 14.19 -0.87 16.73
C LEU A 166 15.69 -0.61 16.78
N ASP A 167 16.50 -1.59 17.21
CA ASP A 167 17.96 -1.48 17.22
C ASP A 167 18.56 -1.25 15.83
N VAL A 168 17.93 -1.79 14.81
CA VAL A 168 18.34 -1.57 13.40
C VAL A 168 17.83 -0.24 12.86
N VAL A 169 16.55 0.08 13.10
CA VAL A 169 15.87 1.20 12.44
C VAL A 169 16.07 2.52 13.18
N ASN A 170 16.01 2.51 14.51
CA ASN A 170 16.03 3.73 15.33
C ASN A 170 17.36 3.94 16.06
N THR A 171 18.47 3.67 15.40
CA THR A 171 19.83 3.76 15.98
C THR A 171 20.21 5.12 16.60
N LYS A 172 19.53 6.20 16.20
CA LYS A 172 19.82 7.57 16.69
C LYS A 172 18.73 8.16 17.58
N GLY A 173 17.67 7.40 17.88
CA GLY A 173 16.57 7.85 18.73
C GLY A 173 15.72 9.02 18.21
N ALA A 174 15.88 9.39 16.94
CA ALA A 174 15.18 10.55 16.33
C ALA A 174 14.19 10.14 15.23
N GLY A 175 13.88 8.84 15.12
CA GLY A 175 12.98 8.29 14.13
C GLY A 175 11.52 8.39 14.53
N LYS A 176 10.65 8.18 13.52
CA LYS A 176 9.22 7.95 13.69
C LYS A 176 8.90 6.52 13.26
N PRO A 177 9.12 5.52 14.14
CA PRO A 177 8.92 4.12 13.80
C PRO A 177 7.43 3.77 13.72
N TYR A 178 7.05 3.01 12.70
CA TYR A 178 5.74 2.40 12.51
C TYR A 178 5.91 0.92 12.24
N LEU A 179 5.16 0.09 12.94
CA LEU A 179 5.14 -1.36 12.71
C LEU A 179 4.00 -1.68 11.74
N VAL A 180 4.32 -2.30 10.60
CA VAL A 180 3.34 -2.73 9.62
C VAL A 180 3.21 -4.24 9.68
N VAL A 181 2.00 -4.74 9.86
CA VAL A 181 1.70 -6.16 10.01
C VAL A 181 0.53 -6.60 9.15
N ALA A 182 0.50 -7.88 8.79
CA ALA A 182 -0.65 -8.48 8.13
C ALA A 182 -1.85 -8.62 9.11
N PRO A 183 -3.11 -8.65 8.61
CA PRO A 183 -4.30 -8.78 9.47
C PRO A 183 -4.27 -10.02 10.38
N ARG A 184 -3.76 -11.14 9.88
CA ARG A 184 -3.64 -12.36 10.69
C ARG A 184 -2.64 -12.21 11.84
N THR A 185 -1.55 -11.50 11.62
CA THR A 185 -0.55 -11.16 12.63
C THR A 185 -1.13 -10.20 13.68
N ALA A 186 -1.89 -9.18 13.26
CA ALA A 186 -2.58 -8.26 14.15
C ALA A 186 -3.57 -8.98 15.08
N ASN A 187 -4.35 -9.91 14.53
CA ASN A 187 -5.29 -10.73 15.31
C ASN A 187 -4.57 -11.56 16.38
N ARG A 188 -3.40 -12.13 16.05
CA ARG A 188 -2.60 -12.91 17.01
C ARG A 188 -2.04 -12.02 18.12
N LEU A 189 -1.52 -10.83 17.78
CA LEU A 189 -1.00 -9.88 18.76
C LEU A 189 -2.11 -9.40 19.71
N THR A 190 -3.31 -9.12 19.18
CA THR A 190 -4.46 -8.69 19.98
C THR A 190 -4.93 -9.76 20.96
N THR A 191 -4.90 -11.03 20.55
CA THR A 191 -5.40 -12.15 21.37
C THR A 191 -4.34 -12.76 22.27
N LYS A 192 -3.08 -12.30 22.19
CA LYS A 192 -1.99 -12.83 23.02
C LYS A 192 -2.20 -12.46 24.48
N ALA A 193 -2.24 -13.48 25.34
CA ALA A 193 -2.36 -13.31 26.78
C ALA A 193 -1.01 -13.45 27.50
N THR A 194 -0.85 -12.75 28.60
CA THR A 194 0.24 -12.95 29.56
C THR A 194 0.03 -14.25 30.33
N THR A 195 1.05 -14.70 31.09
CA THR A 195 0.94 -15.86 31.99
C THR A 195 -0.18 -15.70 33.03
N GLY A 196 -0.56 -14.47 33.37
CA GLY A 196 -1.68 -14.16 34.25
C GLY A 196 -3.06 -14.16 33.58
N GLY A 197 -3.16 -14.41 32.28
CA GLY A 197 -4.40 -14.42 31.51
C GLY A 197 -4.89 -13.04 31.06
N GLU A 198 -4.16 -11.97 31.37
CA GLU A 198 -4.45 -10.62 30.88
C GLU A 198 -3.94 -10.44 29.43
N GLN A 199 -4.53 -9.50 28.70
CA GLN A 199 -4.06 -9.17 27.37
C GLN A 199 -2.63 -8.63 27.42
N ALA A 200 -1.73 -9.21 26.61
CA ALA A 200 -0.33 -8.81 26.60
C ALA A 200 -0.11 -7.38 26.05
N PHE A 201 -0.98 -6.95 25.13
CA PHE A 201 -0.91 -5.64 24.47
C PHE A 201 -2.27 -4.94 24.52
N PRO A 202 -2.62 -4.24 25.61
CA PRO A 202 -3.94 -3.60 25.76
C PRO A 202 -4.23 -2.49 24.74
N GLY A 203 -3.18 -1.85 24.18
CA GLY A 203 -3.30 -0.85 23.12
C GLY A 203 -3.51 -1.40 21.72
N MET A 204 -3.48 -2.73 21.55
CA MET A 204 -3.59 -3.38 20.26
C MET A 204 -5.02 -3.81 19.95
N THR A 205 -5.47 -3.57 18.72
CA THR A 205 -6.76 -4.02 18.18
C THR A 205 -6.54 -4.78 16.87
N PRO A 206 -7.52 -5.55 16.36
CA PRO A 206 -7.41 -6.21 15.06
C PRO A 206 -7.15 -5.26 13.88
N ASN A 207 -7.53 -4.00 14.02
CA ASN A 207 -7.39 -2.96 12.98
C ASN A 207 -6.15 -2.07 13.17
N GLY A 208 -5.25 -2.44 14.08
CA GLY A 208 -4.07 -1.67 14.45
C GLY A 208 -4.12 -1.19 15.88
N GLY A 209 -3.20 -0.34 16.25
CA GLY A 209 -3.10 0.19 17.61
C GLY A 209 -1.68 0.59 17.94
N GLU A 210 -1.20 0.21 19.13
CA GLU A 210 0.12 0.56 19.60
C GLU A 210 0.73 -0.58 20.42
N ILE A 211 2.03 -0.83 20.22
CA ILE A 211 2.82 -1.78 21.00
C ILE A 211 4.05 -1.04 21.50
N ALA A 212 4.21 -0.95 22.80
CA ALA A 212 5.36 -0.29 23.47
C ALA A 212 5.64 1.13 22.94
N GLY A 213 4.60 1.93 22.66
CA GLY A 213 4.74 3.28 22.14
C GLY A 213 4.99 3.37 20.62
N VAL A 214 4.99 2.23 19.92
CA VAL A 214 5.13 2.18 18.45
C VAL A 214 3.76 1.96 17.83
N PRO A 215 3.30 2.87 16.96
CA PRO A 215 2.05 2.69 16.21
C PRO A 215 2.11 1.46 15.30
N VAL A 216 1.04 0.67 15.30
CA VAL A 216 0.89 -0.53 14.47
C VAL A 216 -0.14 -0.27 13.39
N LEU A 217 0.26 -0.42 12.14
CA LEU A 217 -0.59 -0.32 10.97
C LEU A 217 -0.86 -1.73 10.41
N VAL A 218 -2.10 -1.98 10.04
CA VAL A 218 -2.51 -3.26 9.46
C VAL A 218 -2.73 -3.09 7.98
N SER A 219 -2.07 -3.92 7.17
CA SER A 219 -2.24 -3.94 5.71
C SER A 219 -2.23 -5.37 5.19
N ASP A 220 -3.08 -5.65 4.22
CA ASP A 220 -3.10 -6.90 3.47
C ASP A 220 -1.89 -7.06 2.54
N GLN A 221 -1.16 -5.96 2.28
CA GLN A 221 0.09 -5.94 1.51
C GLN A 221 1.34 -6.16 2.38
N ALA A 222 1.19 -6.23 3.70
CA ALA A 222 2.27 -6.58 4.61
C ALA A 222 2.63 -8.08 4.48
N PRO A 223 3.88 -8.48 4.85
CA PRO A 223 4.27 -9.89 4.80
C PRO A 223 3.28 -10.78 5.54
N ALA A 224 2.60 -11.65 4.79
CA ALA A 224 1.62 -12.56 5.35
C ALA A 224 2.32 -13.68 6.14
N PRO A 225 1.67 -14.23 7.17
CA PRO A 225 2.17 -15.43 7.83
C PRO A 225 2.27 -16.60 6.85
N ASP A 226 3.41 -17.26 6.85
CA ASP A 226 3.68 -18.44 6.05
C ASP A 226 4.05 -19.66 6.92
N SER A 227 4.65 -20.70 6.33
CA SER A 227 5.09 -21.89 7.05
C SER A 227 6.25 -21.63 8.03
N SER A 228 7.00 -20.55 7.85
CA SER A 228 8.10 -20.14 8.74
C SER A 228 7.65 -19.28 9.92
N GLY A 229 6.44 -18.72 9.88
CA GLY A 229 5.89 -17.93 10.99
C GLY A 229 5.22 -16.62 10.55
N HIS A 230 5.11 -15.68 11.48
CA HIS A 230 4.56 -14.34 11.23
C HIS A 230 5.64 -13.38 10.72
N GLY A 231 5.25 -12.49 9.81
CA GLY A 231 6.08 -11.40 9.33
C GLY A 231 5.60 -10.05 9.86
N ALA A 232 6.55 -9.11 9.98
CA ALA A 232 6.28 -7.72 10.29
C ALA A 232 7.33 -6.81 9.62
N VAL A 233 7.00 -5.56 9.40
CA VAL A 233 7.92 -4.57 8.85
C VAL A 233 7.96 -3.37 9.77
N LEU A 234 9.13 -2.97 10.22
CA LEU A 234 9.31 -1.70 10.93
C LEU A 234 9.81 -0.66 9.93
N ILE A 235 9.10 0.45 9.85
CA ILE A 235 9.39 1.56 8.94
C ILE A 235 9.62 2.82 9.75
N ASP A 236 10.75 3.48 9.55
CA ASP A 236 10.94 4.83 10.04
C ASP A 236 10.48 5.84 9.00
N GLY A 237 9.34 6.47 9.25
CA GLY A 237 8.78 7.48 8.35
C GLY A 237 9.72 8.66 8.09
N SER A 238 10.58 9.01 9.05
CA SER A 238 11.57 10.10 8.90
C SER A 238 12.68 9.78 7.89
N ALA A 239 12.88 8.49 7.60
CA ALA A 239 13.87 8.04 6.62
C ALA A 239 13.34 8.05 5.18
N ILE A 240 12.07 8.35 4.99
CA ILE A 240 11.38 8.33 3.70
C ILE A 240 10.98 9.75 3.31
N VAL A 241 11.18 10.08 2.06
CA VAL A 241 10.61 11.27 1.43
C VAL A 241 9.69 10.84 0.31
N GLY A 242 8.69 11.63 0.03
CA GLY A 242 7.77 11.31 -1.05
C GLY A 242 6.71 12.37 -1.27
N ASP A 243 5.91 12.14 -2.29
CA ASP A 243 4.71 12.91 -2.57
C ASP A 243 3.69 12.04 -3.30
N SER A 244 2.46 12.47 -3.28
CA SER A 244 1.36 11.75 -3.91
C SER A 244 0.23 12.69 -4.25
N ASP A 245 -0.33 12.51 -5.44
CA ASP A 245 -1.55 13.17 -5.86
C ASP A 245 -2.79 12.45 -5.31
N THR A 246 -3.91 13.13 -5.38
CA THR A 246 -5.22 12.55 -5.13
C THR A 246 -5.57 11.55 -6.25
N VAL A 247 -6.42 10.55 -5.93
CA VAL A 247 -6.94 9.63 -6.94
C VAL A 247 -7.92 10.36 -7.84
N ALA A 248 -7.57 10.53 -9.12
CA ALA A 248 -8.48 11.01 -10.15
C ALA A 248 -9.29 9.83 -10.73
N VAL A 249 -10.59 10.04 -10.93
CA VAL A 249 -11.47 9.06 -11.57
C VAL A 249 -12.06 9.70 -12.82
N ASP A 250 -11.76 9.09 -13.96
CA ASP A 250 -12.23 9.52 -15.29
C ASP A 250 -13.17 8.48 -15.89
N ALA A 251 -14.15 8.93 -16.69
CA ALA A 251 -15.07 8.07 -17.40
C ALA A 251 -14.95 8.31 -18.91
N SER A 252 -15.06 7.25 -19.71
CA SER A 252 -15.00 7.35 -21.17
C SER A 252 -15.90 6.30 -21.83
N GLU A 253 -16.78 6.76 -22.71
CA GLU A 253 -17.63 5.93 -23.56
C GLU A 253 -16.99 5.60 -24.92
N ASN A 254 -15.92 6.33 -25.29
CA ASN A 254 -15.28 6.22 -26.59
C ASN A 254 -13.96 5.43 -26.53
N ALA A 255 -13.63 4.84 -25.41
CA ALA A 255 -12.42 4.05 -25.26
C ALA A 255 -12.50 2.73 -26.04
N ALA A 256 -11.36 2.25 -26.54
CA ALA A 256 -11.20 0.90 -27.03
C ALA A 256 -10.27 0.15 -26.10
N LEU A 257 -10.74 -0.92 -25.50
CA LEU A 257 -10.05 -1.64 -24.42
C LEU A 257 -9.87 -3.12 -24.78
N GLN A 258 -8.79 -3.68 -24.30
CA GLN A 258 -8.61 -5.12 -24.24
C GLN A 258 -9.27 -5.63 -22.95
N LEU A 259 -10.42 -6.31 -23.06
CA LEU A 259 -11.16 -6.85 -21.92
C LEU A 259 -10.48 -8.12 -21.40
N ALA A 260 -9.38 -7.95 -20.69
CA ALA A 260 -8.60 -9.02 -20.08
C ALA A 260 -8.01 -8.57 -18.75
N SER A 261 -7.91 -9.47 -17.79
CA SER A 261 -7.36 -9.18 -16.44
C SER A 261 -5.86 -8.87 -16.47
N ASN A 262 -5.13 -9.42 -17.43
CA ASN A 262 -3.71 -9.15 -17.67
C ASN A 262 -3.48 -8.97 -19.17
N PRO A 263 -3.75 -7.76 -19.73
CA PRO A 263 -3.66 -7.50 -21.15
C PRO A 263 -2.21 -7.61 -21.63
N ALA A 264 -1.99 -8.42 -22.67
CA ALA A 264 -0.68 -8.54 -23.31
C ALA A 264 -0.29 -7.24 -24.03
N SER A 265 1.02 -6.98 -24.11
CA SER A 265 1.56 -5.92 -24.95
C SER A 265 1.52 -6.32 -26.42
N GLY A 266 1.05 -5.43 -27.32
CA GLY A 266 1.03 -5.63 -28.76
C GLY A 266 -0.35 -5.49 -29.39
N ALA A 267 -0.48 -5.90 -30.66
CA ALA A 267 -1.73 -5.84 -31.41
C ALA A 267 -2.71 -6.94 -30.92
N GLN A 268 -3.67 -6.56 -30.12
CA GLN A 268 -4.69 -7.43 -29.56
C GLN A 268 -6.08 -7.01 -30.02
N GLN A 269 -7.05 -7.92 -29.87
CA GLN A 269 -8.43 -7.61 -30.17
C GLN A 269 -8.95 -6.57 -29.19
N LEU A 270 -9.22 -5.36 -29.66
CA LEU A 270 -9.80 -4.28 -28.89
C LEU A 270 -11.33 -4.31 -29.01
N VAL A 271 -12.01 -4.11 -27.91
CA VAL A 271 -13.46 -3.92 -27.85
C VAL A 271 -13.71 -2.44 -27.67
N SER A 272 -14.52 -1.88 -28.57
CA SER A 272 -14.96 -0.49 -28.51
C SER A 272 -16.07 -0.36 -27.47
N MET A 273 -15.90 0.55 -26.51
CA MET A 273 -16.93 0.84 -25.49
C MET A 273 -18.19 1.41 -26.14
N PHE A 274 -18.04 2.22 -27.18
CA PHE A 274 -19.18 2.74 -27.96
C PHE A 274 -19.98 1.63 -28.62
N ALA A 275 -19.32 0.65 -29.24
CA ALA A 275 -20.00 -0.45 -29.96
C ALA A 275 -20.71 -1.43 -29.01
N THR A 276 -20.30 -1.50 -27.75
CA THR A 276 -20.88 -2.36 -26.72
C THR A 276 -21.80 -1.62 -25.76
N ASN A 277 -22.11 -0.34 -26.03
CA ASN A 277 -22.89 0.53 -25.16
C ASN A 277 -22.39 0.48 -23.70
N SER A 278 -21.08 0.69 -23.51
CA SER A 278 -20.41 0.55 -22.22
C SER A 278 -19.57 1.78 -21.90
N THR A 279 -19.40 2.06 -20.62
CA THR A 279 -18.54 3.13 -20.12
C THR A 279 -17.36 2.52 -19.39
N ALA A 280 -16.15 2.97 -19.73
CA ALA A 280 -14.94 2.66 -19.01
C ALA A 280 -14.70 3.68 -17.90
N LEU A 281 -14.46 3.21 -16.67
CA LEU A 281 -14.09 4.01 -15.51
C LEU A 281 -12.63 3.74 -15.16
N LEU A 282 -11.82 4.79 -15.18
CA LEU A 282 -10.38 4.73 -14.92
C LEU A 282 -10.05 5.54 -13.67
N ALA A 283 -9.51 4.90 -12.65
CA ALA A 283 -8.91 5.58 -11.52
C ALA A 283 -7.39 5.64 -11.69
N THR A 284 -6.82 6.82 -11.52
CA THR A 284 -5.37 7.07 -11.70
C THR A 284 -4.82 7.79 -10.48
N ARG A 285 -3.64 7.36 -10.02
CA ARG A 285 -2.86 8.04 -8.99
C ARG A 285 -1.40 8.12 -9.40
N TRP A 286 -0.82 9.30 -9.22
CA TRP A 286 0.61 9.51 -9.29
C TRP A 286 1.18 9.61 -7.89
N PHE A 287 2.28 8.94 -7.64
CA PHE A 287 2.98 8.97 -6.36
C PHE A 287 4.46 8.71 -6.58
N GLY A 288 5.26 9.04 -5.60
CA GLY A 288 6.68 8.74 -5.60
C GLY A 288 7.21 8.75 -4.17
N PHE A 289 8.19 7.92 -3.92
CA PHE A 289 8.89 7.88 -2.65
C PHE A 289 10.33 7.44 -2.86
N GLU A 290 11.18 7.85 -1.94
CA GLU A 290 12.60 7.50 -1.91
C GLU A 290 13.03 7.24 -0.47
N LEU A 291 13.77 6.17 -0.25
CA LEU A 291 14.36 5.84 1.04
C LEU A 291 15.72 6.54 1.16
N ILE A 292 15.77 7.62 1.95
CA ILE A 292 16.98 8.42 2.17
C ILE A 292 18.04 7.66 2.96
N ARG A 293 17.58 6.82 3.91
CA ARG A 293 18.45 6.07 4.81
C ARG A 293 18.12 4.58 4.71
N SER A 294 19.09 3.79 4.21
CA SER A 294 18.92 2.34 3.99
C SER A 294 18.55 1.57 5.26
N THR A 295 18.95 2.05 6.43
CA THR A 295 18.57 1.47 7.73
C THR A 295 17.20 1.90 8.23
N GLY A 296 16.45 2.68 7.45
CA GLY A 296 15.12 3.17 7.84
C GLY A 296 14.00 2.14 7.74
N VAL A 297 14.29 0.93 7.27
CA VAL A 297 13.32 -0.17 7.17
C VAL A 297 14.00 -1.46 7.59
N ALA A 298 13.30 -2.31 8.34
CA ALA A 298 13.72 -3.66 8.67
C ALA A 298 12.53 -4.62 8.62
N VAL A 299 12.80 -5.85 8.21
CA VAL A 299 11.80 -6.91 8.05
C VAL A 299 12.01 -7.98 9.10
N LEU A 300 10.95 -8.38 9.77
CA LEU A 300 10.91 -9.56 10.63
C LEU A 300 10.30 -10.72 9.83
N SER A 301 10.93 -11.86 9.89
CA SER A 301 10.42 -13.09 9.30
C SER A 301 10.51 -14.26 10.29
N GLY A 302 9.59 -15.23 10.17
CA GLY A 302 9.64 -16.45 10.98
C GLY A 302 9.32 -16.25 12.46
N ALA A 303 8.53 -15.27 12.85
CA ALA A 303 8.12 -15.08 14.24
C ALA A 303 7.05 -16.10 14.67
N HIS A 304 7.22 -16.68 15.84
CA HIS A 304 6.36 -17.77 16.37
C HIS A 304 5.52 -17.33 17.58
N TRP A 305 4.98 -16.15 17.54
CA TRP A 305 4.11 -15.60 18.60
C TRP A 305 2.64 -15.43 18.21
#